data_9bc8228488037cd8bef3917023b0d0e4
#
_entry.id   9bc8228488037cd8bef3917023b0d0e4
#
_cell.length_a   1.000
_cell.length_b   1.000
_cell.length_c   1.000
_cell.angle_alpha   90.00
_cell.angle_beta   90.00
_cell.angle_gamma   90.00
#
_symmetry.space_group_name_H-M   'P 1'
#
loop_
_entity.id
_entity.type
_entity.pdbx_description
1 polymer ?
#
loop_
_entity_poly.entity_id
_entity_poly.type
_entity_poly.pdbx_seq_one_letter_code
_entity_poly.pdbx_strand_id
1 'polypeptide(L)'
;MQQEKISKRKVMLVGTGFVGMSFAYSLLNEKGIDELVLVDVNTDKAEGEQMDLSDGLLYAQGKMKITAGSYEADSHDTNIVVLTAGAAQKPGQSRLELVKINAGITKNVCESLKNNNFNGILIVANNPVDIMAYVAWKSSGLPKNHVIGSGTVLDSARLRFALSERLGFASTNIHAYIMGEHGDSSFVPWIHCYIGCKHLLEYLDEEDISLAELQDIYVSVRDKAYHIIEKKKATYYGIGLALRRIVTCVLNNERAILPVSAYQNGEYGREGYFIGTPSVVGSNGIEKVVCLPLNENDQAKFNNSFDTLKKTIDDNLEGII
;
A
#
# COMPACT_ATOMS: atom_id res chain seq x y z
N MET A 1 3.46 18.79 -37.83
CA MET A 1 3.55 17.73 -36.82
C MET A 1 3.54 18.39 -35.44
N GLN A 2 2.42 18.39 -34.75
CA GLN A 2 2.39 18.77 -33.34
C GLN A 2 3.16 17.68 -32.60
N GLN A 3 4.29 18.03 -31.96
CA GLN A 3 4.90 17.14 -30.97
C GLN A 3 3.86 16.90 -29.89
N GLU A 4 3.33 15.68 -29.78
CA GLU A 4 2.61 15.27 -28.58
C GLU A 4 3.54 15.56 -27.40
N LYS A 5 3.12 16.47 -26.54
CA LYS A 5 3.81 16.78 -25.30
C LYS A 5 3.78 15.47 -24.49
N ILE A 6 4.91 14.78 -24.38
CA ILE A 6 5.04 13.61 -23.52
C ILE A 6 4.57 14.04 -22.15
N SER A 7 3.50 13.44 -21.66
CA SER A 7 2.95 13.74 -20.35
C SER A 7 4.02 13.48 -19.30
N LYS A 8 4.41 14.53 -18.57
CA LYS A 8 5.42 14.45 -17.50
C LYS A 8 4.93 13.47 -16.43
N ARG A 9 5.77 12.52 -16.04
CA ARG A 9 5.49 11.56 -14.96
C ARG A 9 5.97 12.13 -13.64
N LYS A 10 5.05 12.76 -12.91
CA LYS A 10 5.31 13.45 -11.65
C LYS A 10 4.70 12.66 -10.49
N VAL A 11 5.51 12.36 -9.49
CA VAL A 11 5.12 11.70 -8.24
C VAL A 11 5.31 12.68 -7.09
N MET A 12 4.30 12.83 -6.24
CA MET A 12 4.39 13.62 -5.01
C MET A 12 4.37 12.66 -3.81
N LEU A 13 5.36 12.80 -2.94
CA LEU A 13 5.41 12.13 -1.65
C LEU A 13 4.96 13.10 -0.56
N VAL A 14 3.92 12.75 0.17
CA VAL A 14 3.44 13.49 1.34
C VAL A 14 3.86 12.76 2.62
N GLY A 15 4.76 13.37 3.36
CA GLY A 15 5.38 12.83 4.56
C GLY A 15 6.79 12.28 4.32
N THR A 16 7.81 13.00 4.77
CA THR A 16 9.24 12.61 4.67
C THR A 16 9.74 11.87 5.92
N GLY A 17 8.88 11.02 6.48
CA GLY A 17 9.26 10.09 7.56
C GLY A 17 10.05 8.88 7.02
N PHE A 18 10.40 7.93 7.90
CA PHE A 18 11.18 6.74 7.51
C PHE A 18 10.57 5.95 6.35
N VAL A 19 9.24 5.80 6.31
CA VAL A 19 8.54 5.10 5.23
C VAL A 19 8.63 5.88 3.94
N GLY A 20 8.30 7.18 3.98
CA GLY A 20 8.37 8.07 2.83
C GLY A 20 9.76 8.12 2.22
N MET A 21 10.79 8.29 3.05
CA MET A 21 12.18 8.37 2.55
C MET A 21 12.68 7.02 2.03
N SER A 22 12.28 5.89 2.63
CA SER A 22 12.57 4.56 2.07
C SER A 22 11.94 4.36 0.70
N PHE A 23 10.72 4.86 0.50
CA PHE A 23 10.05 4.87 -0.80
C PHE A 23 10.79 5.79 -1.78
N ALA A 24 11.04 7.05 -1.42
CA ALA A 24 11.75 8.02 -2.26
C ALA A 24 13.12 7.48 -2.70
N TYR A 25 13.92 6.96 -1.78
CA TYR A 25 15.21 6.35 -2.09
C TYR A 25 15.08 5.17 -3.05
N SER A 26 14.06 4.33 -2.87
CA SER A 26 13.83 3.20 -3.78
C SER A 26 13.49 3.63 -5.21
N LEU A 27 12.85 4.81 -5.38
CA LEU A 27 12.53 5.36 -6.71
C LEU A 27 13.74 5.86 -7.48
N LEU A 28 14.85 6.21 -6.84
CA LEU A 28 16.06 6.70 -7.53
C LEU A 28 16.59 5.70 -8.56
N ASN A 29 16.28 4.42 -8.39
CA ASN A 29 16.69 3.37 -9.33
C ASN A 29 15.61 3.01 -10.36
N GLU A 30 14.49 3.73 -10.40
CA GLU A 30 13.45 3.56 -11.41
C GLU A 30 13.66 4.52 -12.58
N LYS A 31 13.40 4.00 -13.79
CA LYS A 31 13.42 4.80 -15.02
C LYS A 31 12.02 5.30 -15.35
N GLY A 32 11.96 6.43 -16.04
CA GLY A 32 10.70 6.96 -16.57
C GLY A 32 9.85 7.71 -15.53
N ILE A 33 10.46 8.18 -14.45
CA ILE A 33 9.87 9.18 -13.54
C ILE A 33 10.64 10.49 -13.82
N ASP A 34 9.92 11.57 -14.12
CA ASP A 34 10.51 12.84 -14.49
C ASP A 34 10.71 13.75 -13.28
N GLU A 35 9.81 13.66 -12.31
CA GLU A 35 9.86 14.49 -11.10
C GLU A 35 9.33 13.75 -9.86
N LEU A 36 10.06 13.91 -8.75
CA LEU A 36 9.67 13.54 -7.41
C LEU A 36 9.56 14.82 -6.57
N VAL A 37 8.37 15.10 -6.05
CA VAL A 37 8.11 16.23 -5.16
C VAL A 37 7.97 15.73 -3.74
N LEU A 38 8.71 16.31 -2.81
CA LEU A 38 8.63 16.02 -1.38
C LEU A 38 7.81 17.10 -0.68
N VAL A 39 6.77 16.69 0.03
CA VAL A 39 5.91 17.58 0.82
C VAL A 39 5.88 17.09 2.27
N ASP A 40 6.21 17.96 3.20
CA ASP A 40 6.12 17.69 4.64
C ASP A 40 5.68 18.96 5.36
N VAL A 41 5.06 18.81 6.53
CA VAL A 41 4.74 19.94 7.42
C VAL A 41 5.99 20.64 7.93
N ASN A 42 7.11 19.92 8.02
CA ASN A 42 8.43 20.46 8.27
C ASN A 42 9.14 20.67 6.92
N THR A 43 9.02 21.88 6.37
CA THR A 43 9.60 22.26 5.08
C THR A 43 11.11 22.17 5.07
N ASP A 44 11.80 22.59 6.12
CA ASP A 44 13.25 22.51 6.24
C ASP A 44 13.75 21.06 6.13
N LYS A 45 12.98 20.13 6.73
CA LYS A 45 13.26 18.70 6.60
C LYS A 45 13.09 18.22 5.16
N ALA A 46 11.99 18.60 4.51
CA ALA A 46 11.74 18.21 3.12
C ALA A 46 12.84 18.74 2.19
N GLU A 47 13.33 19.96 2.42
CA GLU A 47 14.46 20.54 1.68
C GLU A 47 15.76 19.77 1.94
N GLY A 48 16.06 19.43 3.18
CA GLY A 48 17.24 18.64 3.54
C GLY A 48 17.22 17.25 2.87
N GLU A 49 16.08 16.55 2.91
CA GLU A 49 15.90 15.25 2.26
C GLU A 49 16.01 15.37 0.71
N GLN A 50 15.53 16.48 0.14
CA GLN A 50 15.66 16.76 -1.28
C GLN A 50 17.12 16.95 -1.70
N MET A 51 17.90 17.69 -0.90
CA MET A 51 19.33 17.91 -1.16
C MET A 51 20.09 16.58 -1.12
N ASP A 52 19.92 15.79 -0.05
CA ASP A 52 20.63 14.51 0.14
C ASP A 52 20.29 13.49 -0.97
N LEU A 53 19.01 13.35 -1.34
CA LEU A 53 18.62 12.49 -2.46
C LEU A 53 19.20 12.98 -3.80
N SER A 54 19.26 14.31 -4.01
CA SER A 54 19.76 14.89 -5.25
C SER A 54 21.27 14.65 -5.43
N ASP A 55 22.03 14.68 -4.34
CA ASP A 55 23.47 14.36 -4.36
C ASP A 55 23.73 12.92 -4.83
N GLY A 56 22.81 12.01 -4.53
CA GLY A 56 22.87 10.61 -4.95
C GLY A 56 22.52 10.34 -6.41
N LEU A 57 21.86 11.27 -7.12
CA LEU A 57 21.35 11.04 -8.49
C LEU A 57 22.41 10.72 -9.52
N LEU A 58 23.65 11.17 -9.33
CA LEU A 58 24.76 10.82 -10.24
C LEU A 58 24.96 9.30 -10.36
N TYR A 59 24.72 8.58 -9.26
CA TYR A 59 24.94 7.12 -9.16
C TYR A 59 23.63 6.31 -9.29
N ALA A 60 22.48 6.99 -9.36
CA ALA A 60 21.18 6.35 -9.52
C ALA A 60 20.92 5.98 -10.99
N GLN A 61 20.06 4.98 -11.22
CA GLN A 61 19.64 4.61 -12.58
C GLN A 61 18.55 5.53 -13.12
N GLY A 62 17.72 6.10 -12.25
CA GLY A 62 16.71 7.10 -12.58
C GLY A 62 17.34 8.47 -12.85
N LYS A 63 16.69 9.23 -13.72
CA LYS A 63 17.07 10.64 -13.99
C LYS A 63 15.84 11.50 -13.77
N MET A 64 15.57 11.80 -12.53
CA MET A 64 14.40 12.59 -12.15
C MET A 64 14.84 13.91 -11.51
N LYS A 65 14.00 14.93 -11.63
CA LYS A 65 14.13 16.14 -10.83
C LYS A 65 13.54 15.86 -9.44
N ILE A 66 14.25 16.22 -8.38
CA ILE A 66 13.74 16.13 -7.00
C ILE A 66 13.57 17.54 -6.45
N THR A 67 12.39 17.84 -5.91
CA THR A 67 12.07 19.16 -5.35
C THR A 67 11.38 19.00 -3.99
N ALA A 68 11.67 19.93 -3.07
CA ALA A 68 10.75 20.22 -1.98
C ALA A 68 9.66 21.14 -2.53
N GLY A 69 8.40 20.75 -2.35
CA GLY A 69 7.26 21.42 -2.99
C GLY A 69 6.11 21.69 -2.05
N SER A 70 4.99 22.11 -2.62
CA SER A 70 3.76 22.38 -1.86
C SER A 70 2.52 21.85 -2.60
N TYR A 71 1.39 21.78 -1.89
CA TYR A 71 0.12 21.40 -2.53
C TYR A 71 -0.29 22.39 -3.61
N GLU A 72 -0.11 23.70 -3.35
CA GLU A 72 -0.51 24.79 -4.23
C GLU A 72 0.25 24.78 -5.56
N ALA A 73 1.55 24.52 -5.49
CA ALA A 73 2.40 24.56 -6.69
C ALA A 73 2.31 23.27 -7.50
N ASP A 74 2.10 22.13 -6.86
CA ASP A 74 2.45 20.85 -7.43
C ASP A 74 1.28 19.88 -7.64
N SER A 75 0.12 20.08 -6.98
CA SER A 75 -0.97 19.10 -7.02
C SER A 75 -1.59 18.94 -8.40
N HIS A 76 -1.80 20.04 -9.12
CA HIS A 76 -2.61 20.10 -10.35
C HIS A 76 -2.03 19.28 -11.52
N ASP A 77 -0.71 19.07 -11.57
CA ASP A 77 0.00 18.34 -12.62
C ASP A 77 0.65 17.02 -12.12
N THR A 78 0.38 16.64 -10.87
CA THR A 78 0.87 15.40 -10.27
C THR A 78 0.05 14.21 -10.73
N ASN A 79 0.71 13.14 -11.21
CA ASN A 79 0.06 11.90 -11.64
C ASN A 79 -0.28 10.99 -10.45
N ILE A 80 0.65 10.88 -9.50
CA ILE A 80 0.49 10.01 -8.33
C ILE A 80 0.91 10.76 -7.08
N VAL A 81 0.05 10.71 -6.07
CA VAL A 81 0.41 11.10 -4.70
C VAL A 81 0.58 9.86 -3.85
N VAL A 82 1.67 9.78 -3.11
CA VAL A 82 1.92 8.74 -2.10
C VAL A 82 1.83 9.37 -0.73
N LEU A 83 0.80 9.02 0.03
CA LEU A 83 0.53 9.52 1.36
C LEU A 83 1.13 8.60 2.41
N THR A 84 2.23 9.03 3.03
CA THR A 84 2.89 8.33 4.15
C THR A 84 2.85 9.15 5.45
N ALA A 85 2.33 10.38 5.38
CA ALA A 85 2.19 11.23 6.55
C ALA A 85 1.22 10.62 7.57
N GLY A 86 1.65 10.52 8.80
CA GLY A 86 0.87 9.98 9.90
C GLY A 86 1.66 10.02 11.20
N ALA A 87 0.97 10.04 12.32
CA ALA A 87 1.56 9.95 13.63
C ALA A 87 1.96 8.49 13.94
N ALA A 88 3.14 8.31 14.53
CA ALA A 88 3.52 7.03 15.12
C ALA A 88 2.83 6.86 16.48
N GLN A 89 2.46 5.62 16.82
CA GLN A 89 1.87 5.32 18.13
C GLN A 89 2.86 5.65 19.26
N LYS A 90 2.42 6.42 20.23
CA LYS A 90 3.22 6.76 21.43
C LYS A 90 3.01 5.71 22.53
N PRO A 91 3.98 5.53 23.44
CA PRO A 91 3.77 4.70 24.61
C PRO A 91 2.54 5.15 25.41
N GLY A 92 1.64 4.20 25.74
CA GLY A 92 0.41 4.46 26.46
C GLY A 92 -0.76 5.00 25.62
N GLN A 93 -0.56 5.28 24.33
CA GLN A 93 -1.61 5.73 23.43
C GLN A 93 -2.46 4.54 22.95
N SER A 94 -3.78 4.66 23.01
CA SER A 94 -4.69 3.66 22.48
C SER A 94 -4.66 3.61 20.94
N ARG A 95 -4.98 2.44 20.35
CA ARG A 95 -5.14 2.30 18.88
C ARG A 95 -6.22 3.24 18.35
N LEU A 96 -7.30 3.45 19.11
CA LEU A 96 -8.42 4.30 18.70
C LEU A 96 -8.05 5.79 18.63
N GLU A 97 -7.27 6.28 19.61
CA GLU A 97 -6.76 7.65 19.56
C GLU A 97 -5.86 7.86 18.35
N LEU A 98 -5.00 6.87 18.04
CA LEU A 98 -4.14 6.92 16.87
C LEU A 98 -4.95 6.95 15.56
N VAL A 99 -6.02 6.15 15.47
CA VAL A 99 -6.95 6.16 14.32
C VAL A 99 -7.51 7.57 14.09
N LYS A 100 -8.02 8.23 15.14
CA LYS A 100 -8.60 9.58 15.03
C LYS A 100 -7.57 10.63 14.59
N ILE A 101 -6.36 10.57 15.15
CA ILE A 101 -5.27 11.49 14.77
C ILE A 101 -4.91 11.29 13.30
N ASN A 102 -4.69 10.05 12.87
CA ASN A 102 -4.31 9.76 11.49
C ASN A 102 -5.45 10.05 10.50
N ALA A 103 -6.70 9.84 10.89
CA ALA A 103 -7.86 10.25 10.09
C ALA A 103 -7.89 11.77 9.87
N GLY A 104 -7.63 12.57 10.92
CA GLY A 104 -7.52 14.02 10.80
C GLY A 104 -6.38 14.45 9.88
N ILE A 105 -5.20 13.83 10.00
CA ILE A 105 -4.06 14.09 9.11
C ILE A 105 -4.41 13.74 7.66
N THR A 106 -4.96 12.56 7.43
CA THR A 106 -5.35 12.08 6.10
C THR A 106 -6.38 13.01 5.46
N LYS A 107 -7.43 13.40 6.22
CA LYS A 107 -8.44 14.34 5.78
C LYS A 107 -7.83 15.66 5.33
N ASN A 108 -7.00 16.28 6.18
CA ASN A 108 -6.38 17.57 5.88
C ASN A 108 -5.52 17.52 4.61
N VAL A 109 -4.74 16.46 4.43
CA VAL A 109 -3.96 16.25 3.21
C VAL A 109 -4.87 16.12 1.99
N CYS A 110 -5.91 15.30 2.08
CA CYS A 110 -6.84 15.08 0.97
C CYS A 110 -7.64 16.34 0.60
N GLU A 111 -8.05 17.13 1.57
CA GLU A 111 -8.70 18.42 1.34
C GLU A 111 -7.73 19.42 0.68
N SER A 112 -6.45 19.44 1.09
CA SER A 112 -5.43 20.27 0.45
C SER A 112 -5.22 19.87 -1.00
N LEU A 113 -5.11 18.56 -1.30
CA LEU A 113 -5.00 18.04 -2.66
C LEU A 113 -6.23 18.41 -3.51
N LYS A 114 -7.44 18.24 -2.97
CA LYS A 114 -8.69 18.58 -3.63
C LYS A 114 -8.78 20.08 -3.96
N ASN A 115 -8.45 20.92 -3.00
CA ASN A 115 -8.48 22.38 -3.17
C ASN A 115 -7.48 22.89 -4.20
N ASN A 116 -6.42 22.10 -4.47
CA ASN A 116 -5.39 22.40 -5.47
C ASN A 116 -5.53 21.53 -6.74
N ASN A 117 -6.77 21.07 -7.03
CA ASN A 117 -7.16 20.40 -8.28
C ASN A 117 -6.38 19.10 -8.59
N PHE A 118 -5.94 18.37 -7.58
CA PHE A 118 -5.39 17.03 -7.81
C PHE A 118 -6.49 16.08 -8.32
N ASN A 119 -6.20 15.37 -9.41
CA ASN A 119 -7.11 14.42 -10.04
C ASN A 119 -6.43 13.09 -10.46
N GLY A 120 -5.20 12.87 -9.99
CA GLY A 120 -4.41 11.67 -10.26
C GLY A 120 -4.80 10.46 -9.39
N ILE A 121 -3.83 9.58 -9.17
CA ILE A 121 -3.98 8.39 -8.32
C ILE A 121 -3.40 8.67 -6.93
N LEU A 122 -4.17 8.41 -5.89
CA LEU A 122 -3.75 8.55 -4.50
C LEU A 122 -3.45 7.19 -3.90
N ILE A 123 -2.18 6.98 -3.52
CA ILE A 123 -1.72 5.77 -2.84
C ILE A 123 -1.54 6.08 -1.36
N VAL A 124 -2.25 5.34 -0.52
CA VAL A 124 -2.30 5.53 0.94
C VAL A 124 -1.47 4.46 1.63
N ALA A 125 -0.57 4.87 2.53
CA ALA A 125 0.32 3.96 3.26
C ALA A 125 0.39 4.21 4.78
N ASN A 126 -0.26 5.25 5.27
CA ASN A 126 -0.36 5.49 6.71
C ASN A 126 -1.39 4.57 7.36
N ASN A 127 -1.10 4.16 8.59
CA ASN A 127 -1.89 3.16 9.29
C ASN A 127 -2.98 3.77 10.21
N PRO A 128 -4.09 3.02 10.38
CA PRO A 128 -4.48 1.74 9.74
C PRO A 128 -4.89 1.95 8.27
N VAL A 129 -4.18 1.31 7.35
CA VAL A 129 -4.22 1.68 5.93
C VAL A 129 -5.60 1.57 5.28
N ASP A 130 -6.36 0.53 5.60
CA ASP A 130 -7.70 0.33 5.01
C ASP A 130 -8.67 1.43 5.46
N ILE A 131 -8.57 1.81 6.73
CA ILE A 131 -9.35 2.91 7.32
C ILE A 131 -8.91 4.26 6.71
N MET A 132 -7.60 4.48 6.58
CA MET A 132 -7.07 5.71 6.00
C MET A 132 -7.40 5.82 4.51
N ALA A 133 -7.45 4.71 3.76
CA ALA A 133 -7.91 4.69 2.37
C ALA A 133 -9.39 5.11 2.27
N TYR A 134 -10.23 4.66 3.20
CA TYR A 134 -11.64 5.10 3.27
C TYR A 134 -11.75 6.60 3.57
N VAL A 135 -11.01 7.12 4.55
CA VAL A 135 -10.96 8.55 4.88
C VAL A 135 -10.47 9.36 3.68
N ALA A 136 -9.40 8.90 3.03
CA ALA A 136 -8.83 9.54 1.85
C ALA A 136 -9.85 9.64 0.70
N TRP A 137 -10.57 8.56 0.42
CA TRP A 137 -11.63 8.57 -0.58
C TRP A 137 -12.73 9.58 -0.27
N LYS A 138 -13.24 9.56 0.97
CA LYS A 138 -14.32 10.48 1.40
C LYS A 138 -13.91 11.96 1.32
N SER A 139 -12.63 12.25 1.60
CA SER A 139 -12.16 13.64 1.74
C SER A 139 -11.54 14.21 0.45
N SER A 140 -11.03 13.36 -0.44
CA SER A 140 -10.33 13.83 -1.65
C SER A 140 -11.27 14.23 -2.79
N GLY A 141 -12.48 13.68 -2.84
CA GLY A 141 -13.39 13.81 -3.98
C GLY A 141 -12.97 12.98 -5.21
N LEU A 142 -11.94 12.14 -5.09
CA LEU A 142 -11.50 11.26 -6.16
C LEU A 142 -12.48 10.09 -6.38
N PRO A 143 -12.54 9.55 -7.60
CA PRO A 143 -13.22 8.28 -7.84
C PRO A 143 -12.64 7.17 -6.98
N LYS A 144 -13.46 6.21 -6.54
CA LYS A 144 -13.05 5.13 -5.64
C LYS A 144 -11.90 4.27 -6.18
N ASN A 145 -11.80 4.12 -7.49
CA ASN A 145 -10.72 3.39 -8.16
C ASN A 145 -9.41 4.18 -8.23
N HIS A 146 -9.42 5.49 -8.00
CA HIS A 146 -8.24 6.34 -7.93
C HIS A 146 -7.60 6.37 -6.53
N VAL A 147 -8.23 5.77 -5.53
CA VAL A 147 -7.66 5.64 -4.19
C VAL A 147 -7.23 4.20 -3.97
N ILE A 148 -5.95 4.00 -3.65
CA ILE A 148 -5.33 2.69 -3.46
C ILE A 148 -4.67 2.67 -2.09
N GLY A 149 -5.15 1.86 -1.16
CA GLY A 149 -4.37 1.58 0.04
C GLY A 149 -3.27 0.57 -0.27
N SER A 150 -2.10 0.69 0.37
CA SER A 150 -1.02 -0.30 0.20
C SER A 150 -1.44 -1.72 0.60
N GLY A 151 -2.48 -1.86 1.41
CA GLY A 151 -3.12 -3.11 1.77
C GLY A 151 -2.14 -4.16 2.27
N THR A 152 -2.29 -5.37 1.78
CA THR A 152 -1.48 -6.53 2.15
C THR A 152 -0.37 -6.85 1.14
N VAL A 153 0.06 -5.87 0.32
CA VAL A 153 1.14 -6.07 -0.67
C VAL A 153 2.44 -6.50 0.00
N LEU A 154 2.84 -5.82 1.10
CA LEU A 154 4.04 -6.19 1.84
C LEU A 154 3.86 -7.53 2.57
N ASP A 155 2.70 -7.78 3.16
CA ASP A 155 2.43 -9.01 3.89
C ASP A 155 2.47 -10.23 2.96
N SER A 156 1.90 -10.09 1.76
CA SER A 156 1.98 -11.12 0.72
C SER A 156 3.40 -11.33 0.20
N ALA A 157 4.21 -10.28 0.11
CA ALA A 157 5.63 -10.41 -0.23
C ALA A 157 6.40 -11.17 0.86
N ARG A 158 6.12 -10.90 2.13
CA ARG A 158 6.69 -11.64 3.28
C ARG A 158 6.28 -13.11 3.27
N LEU A 159 5.00 -13.40 2.96
CA LEU A 159 4.50 -14.78 2.85
C LEU A 159 5.23 -15.52 1.73
N ARG A 160 5.31 -14.92 0.53
CA ARG A 160 6.01 -15.51 -0.61
C ARG A 160 7.49 -15.76 -0.31
N PHE A 161 8.15 -14.84 0.41
CA PHE A 161 9.53 -15.01 0.84
C PHE A 161 9.67 -16.18 1.85
N ALA A 162 8.81 -16.27 2.86
CA ALA A 162 8.84 -17.35 3.84
C ALA A 162 8.58 -18.71 3.20
N LEU A 163 7.62 -18.81 2.29
CA LEU A 163 7.37 -20.02 1.49
C LEU A 163 8.57 -20.37 0.58
N SER A 164 9.23 -19.36 0.00
CA SER A 164 10.44 -19.53 -0.82
C SER A 164 11.58 -20.17 -0.02
N GLU A 165 11.83 -19.67 1.19
CA GLU A 165 12.87 -20.23 2.08
C GLU A 165 12.57 -21.66 2.50
N ARG A 166 11.29 -21.99 2.75
CA ARG A 166 10.90 -23.34 3.19
C ARG A 166 10.91 -24.37 2.05
N LEU A 167 10.49 -23.94 0.85
CA LEU A 167 10.23 -24.83 -0.29
C LEU A 167 11.36 -24.85 -1.33
N GLY A 168 12.35 -23.95 -1.21
CA GLY A 168 13.47 -23.86 -2.14
C GLY A 168 13.13 -23.31 -3.53
N PHE A 169 11.94 -22.74 -3.74
CA PHE A 169 11.55 -22.11 -5.00
C PHE A 169 11.78 -20.60 -4.96
N ALA A 170 12.11 -19.98 -6.10
CA ALA A 170 12.19 -18.53 -6.19
C ALA A 170 10.83 -17.90 -5.82
N SER A 171 10.83 -16.87 -4.97
CA SER A 171 9.61 -16.19 -4.53
C SER A 171 8.79 -15.58 -5.67
N THR A 172 9.42 -15.33 -6.82
CA THR A 172 8.76 -14.90 -8.05
C THR A 172 7.84 -15.94 -8.68
N ASN A 173 8.08 -17.22 -8.41
CA ASN A 173 7.25 -18.33 -8.88
C ASN A 173 6.13 -18.71 -7.91
N ILE A 174 6.09 -18.09 -6.73
CA ILE A 174 5.06 -18.35 -5.72
C ILE A 174 3.94 -17.31 -5.86
N HIS A 175 2.74 -17.77 -6.15
CA HIS A 175 1.53 -16.95 -6.22
C HIS A 175 0.70 -17.21 -4.98
N ALA A 176 0.90 -16.40 -3.95
CA ALA A 176 0.18 -16.44 -2.69
C ALA A 176 -0.14 -15.02 -2.24
N TYR A 177 -1.38 -14.80 -1.80
CA TYR A 177 -1.86 -13.52 -1.32
C TYR A 177 -2.36 -13.63 0.11
N ILE A 178 -2.08 -12.60 0.92
CA ILE A 178 -2.79 -12.36 2.17
C ILE A 178 -3.95 -11.43 1.84
N MET A 179 -5.14 -11.77 2.31
CA MET A 179 -6.38 -11.02 2.10
C MET A 179 -6.94 -10.52 3.43
N GLY A 180 -7.88 -9.59 3.34
CA GLY A 180 -8.51 -9.01 4.51
C GLY A 180 -7.89 -7.68 4.94
N GLU A 181 -8.16 -7.26 6.15
CA GLU A 181 -7.57 -6.09 6.78
C GLU A 181 -6.05 -6.22 6.86
N HIS A 182 -5.32 -5.13 6.62
CA HIS A 182 -3.91 -5.09 7.00
C HIS A 182 -3.77 -5.04 8.53
N GLY A 183 -3.91 -6.19 9.18
CA GLY A 183 -3.95 -6.35 10.62
C GLY A 183 -4.14 -7.80 11.05
N ASP A 184 -4.61 -7.99 12.28
CA ASP A 184 -4.69 -9.30 12.92
C ASP A 184 -5.78 -10.21 12.33
N SER A 185 -6.76 -9.64 11.63
CA SER A 185 -7.86 -10.36 10.98
C SER A 185 -7.59 -10.79 9.54
N SER A 186 -6.38 -10.54 9.01
CA SER A 186 -5.95 -11.03 7.70
C SER A 186 -5.90 -12.55 7.63
N PHE A 187 -5.91 -13.10 6.42
CA PHE A 187 -5.84 -14.54 6.22
C PHE A 187 -5.24 -14.91 4.86
N VAL A 188 -4.84 -16.17 4.71
CA VAL A 188 -4.36 -16.73 3.44
C VAL A 188 -5.42 -17.70 2.89
N PRO A 189 -5.95 -17.48 1.68
CA PRO A 189 -6.78 -18.46 1.00
C PRO A 189 -5.89 -19.54 0.36
N TRP A 190 -5.45 -20.53 1.13
CA TRP A 190 -4.48 -21.55 0.73
C TRP A 190 -4.87 -22.30 -0.54
N ILE A 191 -6.18 -22.49 -0.77
CA ILE A 191 -6.70 -23.14 -1.98
C ILE A 191 -6.43 -22.34 -3.27
N HIS A 192 -5.98 -21.09 -3.15
CA HIS A 192 -5.64 -20.20 -4.26
C HIS A 192 -4.14 -19.87 -4.30
N CYS A 193 -3.31 -20.67 -3.64
CA CYS A 193 -1.86 -20.54 -3.67
C CYS A 193 -1.25 -21.52 -4.67
N TYR A 194 -0.32 -21.03 -5.49
CA TYR A 194 0.35 -21.80 -6.55
C TYR A 194 1.85 -21.57 -6.52
N ILE A 195 2.59 -22.60 -6.93
CA ILE A 195 4.02 -22.52 -7.25
C ILE A 195 4.17 -22.89 -8.72
N GLY A 196 4.53 -21.91 -9.54
CA GLY A 196 4.45 -22.07 -10.99
C GLY A 196 3.02 -22.40 -11.42
N CYS A 197 2.84 -23.55 -12.07
CA CYS A 197 1.53 -24.02 -12.55
C CYS A 197 0.88 -25.06 -11.63
N LYS A 198 1.53 -25.45 -10.51
CA LYS A 198 1.06 -26.49 -9.61
C LYS A 198 0.48 -25.86 -8.34
N HIS A 199 -0.63 -26.42 -7.87
CA HIS A 199 -1.29 -25.94 -6.66
C HIS A 199 -0.39 -26.17 -5.43
N LEU A 200 -0.27 -25.18 -4.53
CA LEU A 200 0.58 -25.31 -3.33
C LEU A 200 0.22 -26.55 -2.49
N LEU A 201 -1.06 -26.84 -2.34
CA LEU A 201 -1.52 -27.97 -1.53
C LEU A 201 -1.10 -29.34 -2.10
N GLU A 202 -0.76 -29.41 -3.40
CA GLU A 202 -0.24 -30.64 -4.01
C GLU A 202 1.25 -30.90 -3.70
N TYR A 203 1.96 -29.90 -3.14
CA TYR A 203 3.33 -30.06 -2.67
C TYR A 203 3.43 -30.54 -1.22
N LEU A 204 2.31 -30.59 -0.47
CA LEU A 204 2.36 -30.90 0.96
C LEU A 204 3.02 -32.27 1.23
N ASP A 205 2.59 -33.30 0.50
CA ASP A 205 3.16 -34.66 0.66
C ASP A 205 4.57 -34.76 0.06
N GLU A 206 4.85 -34.05 -1.05
CA GLU A 206 6.15 -34.10 -1.74
C GLU A 206 7.26 -33.41 -0.94
N GLU A 207 6.94 -32.33 -0.24
CA GLU A 207 7.88 -31.49 0.51
C GLU A 207 7.80 -31.71 2.02
N ASP A 208 7.07 -32.73 2.46
CA ASP A 208 6.85 -33.07 3.88
C ASP A 208 6.41 -31.83 4.71
N ILE A 209 5.35 -31.17 4.24
CA ILE A 209 4.76 -29.98 4.88
C ILE A 209 3.33 -30.28 5.29
N SER A 210 2.96 -29.90 6.50
CA SER A 210 1.56 -29.96 6.96
C SER A 210 0.82 -28.64 6.76
N LEU A 211 -0.51 -28.70 6.72
CA LEU A 211 -1.36 -27.50 6.78
C LEU A 211 -1.13 -26.69 8.06
N ALA A 212 -0.78 -27.34 9.16
CA ALA A 212 -0.43 -26.67 10.41
C ALA A 212 0.85 -25.85 10.25
N GLU A 213 1.88 -26.39 9.58
CA GLU A 213 3.12 -25.68 9.30
C GLU A 213 2.87 -24.46 8.38
N LEU A 214 2.03 -24.60 7.36
CA LEU A 214 1.64 -23.44 6.54
C LEU A 214 0.96 -22.34 7.39
N GLN A 215 0.13 -22.73 8.35
CA GLN A 215 -0.50 -21.78 9.26
C GLN A 215 0.52 -21.13 10.19
N ASP A 216 1.52 -21.86 10.68
CA ASP A 216 2.61 -21.32 11.52
C ASP A 216 3.47 -20.34 10.72
N ILE A 217 3.77 -20.64 9.45
CA ILE A 217 4.44 -19.71 8.52
C ILE A 217 3.62 -18.41 8.41
N TYR A 218 2.32 -18.51 8.16
CA TYR A 218 1.47 -17.31 8.08
C TYR A 218 1.48 -16.51 9.39
N VAL A 219 1.34 -17.14 10.55
CA VAL A 219 1.39 -16.46 11.85
C VAL A 219 2.73 -15.74 12.03
N SER A 220 3.85 -16.39 11.68
CA SER A 220 5.18 -15.77 11.76
C SER A 220 5.30 -14.54 10.85
N VAL A 221 4.67 -14.58 9.67
CA VAL A 221 4.64 -13.46 8.70
C VAL A 221 3.79 -12.31 9.23
N ARG A 222 2.61 -12.59 9.77
CA ARG A 222 1.73 -11.59 10.39
C ARG A 222 2.44 -10.86 11.52
N ASP A 223 3.08 -11.60 12.40
CA ASP A 223 3.72 -11.07 13.60
C ASP A 223 5.12 -10.47 13.33
N LYS A 224 5.65 -10.65 12.11
CA LYS A 224 7.01 -10.19 11.73
C LYS A 224 7.23 -8.70 11.94
N ALA A 225 6.21 -7.88 11.73
CA ALA A 225 6.29 -6.44 11.92
C ALA A 225 6.60 -6.08 13.39
N TYR A 226 5.96 -6.77 14.34
CA TYR A 226 6.20 -6.56 15.78
C TYR A 226 7.65 -6.90 16.16
N HIS A 227 8.18 -8.02 15.66
CA HIS A 227 9.58 -8.41 15.89
C HIS A 227 10.59 -7.41 15.30
N ILE A 228 10.30 -6.86 14.12
CA ILE A 228 11.15 -5.82 13.52
C ILE A 228 11.11 -4.54 14.36
N ILE A 229 9.93 -4.11 14.80
CA ILE A 229 9.74 -2.89 15.60
C ILE A 229 10.44 -3.03 16.96
N GLU A 230 10.35 -4.20 17.61
CA GLU A 230 11.05 -4.48 18.86
C GLU A 230 12.56 -4.25 18.71
N LYS A 231 13.16 -4.76 17.61
CA LYS A 231 14.61 -4.73 17.38
C LYS A 231 15.13 -3.38 16.88
N LYS A 232 14.43 -2.72 15.95
CA LYS A 232 14.92 -1.48 15.31
C LYS A 232 13.95 -0.28 15.41
N LYS A 233 12.90 -0.39 16.24
CA LYS A 233 11.90 0.64 16.58
C LYS A 233 10.93 1.02 15.47
N ALA A 234 11.18 0.66 14.23
CA ALA A 234 10.28 0.91 13.10
C ALA A 234 10.52 -0.09 11.96
N THR A 235 9.52 -0.31 11.11
CA THR A 235 9.64 -1.03 9.83
C THR A 235 9.37 -0.05 8.69
N TYR A 236 10.26 0.02 7.69
CA TYR A 236 10.14 1.00 6.60
C TYR A 236 10.72 0.55 5.26
N TYR A 237 11.76 -0.27 5.20
CA TYR A 237 12.36 -0.66 3.91
C TYR A 237 11.41 -1.49 3.04
N GLY A 238 10.76 -2.49 3.62
CA GLY A 238 9.85 -3.37 2.89
C GLY A 238 8.64 -2.62 2.33
N ILE A 239 8.04 -1.72 3.14
CA ILE A 239 6.91 -0.92 2.67
C ILE A 239 7.35 0.11 1.62
N GLY A 240 8.55 0.68 1.72
CA GLY A 240 9.08 1.57 0.69
C GLY A 240 9.15 0.87 -0.68
N LEU A 241 9.64 -0.37 -0.73
CA LEU A 241 9.67 -1.17 -1.96
C LEU A 241 8.26 -1.59 -2.43
N ALA A 242 7.33 -1.90 -1.52
CA ALA A 242 5.94 -2.21 -1.87
C ALA A 242 5.25 -1.00 -2.51
N LEU A 243 5.45 0.20 -1.96
CA LEU A 243 4.93 1.45 -2.54
C LEU A 243 5.52 1.73 -3.92
N ARG A 244 6.84 1.55 -4.08
CA ARG A 244 7.50 1.62 -5.40
C ARG A 244 6.81 0.66 -6.39
N ARG A 245 6.55 -0.57 -5.99
CA ARG A 245 5.88 -1.57 -6.84
C ARG A 245 4.50 -1.12 -7.29
N ILE A 246 3.71 -0.52 -6.40
CA ILE A 246 2.38 0.01 -6.76
C ILE A 246 2.51 1.21 -7.71
N VAL A 247 3.40 2.16 -7.40
CA VAL A 247 3.65 3.35 -8.23
C VAL A 247 4.11 2.97 -9.65
N THR A 248 5.09 2.08 -9.78
CA THR A 248 5.57 1.64 -11.10
C THR A 248 4.50 0.89 -11.88
N CYS A 249 3.67 0.10 -11.20
CA CYS A 249 2.54 -0.60 -11.82
C CYS A 249 1.55 0.39 -12.44
N VAL A 250 1.21 1.47 -11.73
CA VAL A 250 0.33 2.54 -12.23
C VAL A 250 0.98 3.30 -13.39
N LEU A 251 2.22 3.79 -13.20
CA LEU A 251 2.91 4.61 -14.21
C LEU A 251 3.15 3.87 -15.52
N ASN A 252 3.41 2.57 -15.45
CA ASN A 252 3.69 1.74 -16.63
C ASN A 252 2.46 1.04 -17.18
N ASN A 253 1.28 1.26 -16.59
CA ASN A 253 0.03 0.57 -16.96
C ASN A 253 0.21 -0.96 -17.05
N GLU A 254 0.87 -1.54 -16.03
CA GLU A 254 1.22 -2.96 -16.08
C GLU A 254 0.02 -3.89 -15.96
N ARG A 255 -1.09 -3.42 -15.38
CA ARG A 255 -2.29 -4.21 -15.09
C ARG A 255 -1.98 -5.47 -14.29
N ALA A 256 -0.99 -5.36 -13.38
CA ALA A 256 -0.60 -6.45 -12.51
C ALA A 256 -1.63 -6.67 -11.40
N ILE A 257 -1.76 -7.92 -10.95
CA ILE A 257 -2.60 -8.25 -9.80
C ILE A 257 -1.78 -8.04 -8.53
N LEU A 258 -2.21 -7.08 -7.72
CA LEU A 258 -1.60 -6.75 -6.43
C LEU A 258 -2.66 -6.83 -5.32
N PRO A 259 -2.33 -7.35 -4.13
CA PRO A 259 -3.25 -7.41 -2.99
C PRO A 259 -3.29 -6.05 -2.26
N VAL A 260 -3.83 -5.06 -2.95
CA VAL A 260 -4.01 -3.69 -2.45
C VAL A 260 -5.30 -3.55 -1.67
N SER A 261 -5.38 -2.54 -0.82
CA SER A 261 -6.64 -2.14 -0.19
C SER A 261 -7.51 -1.45 -1.23
N ALA A 262 -8.57 -2.13 -1.64
CA ALA A 262 -9.48 -1.74 -2.70
C ALA A 262 -10.91 -1.55 -2.15
N TYR A 263 -11.62 -0.55 -2.70
CA TYR A 263 -13.04 -0.37 -2.38
C TYR A 263 -13.85 -1.56 -2.89
N GLN A 264 -14.65 -2.15 -2.02
CA GLN A 264 -15.56 -3.24 -2.37
C GLN A 264 -16.89 -2.66 -2.87
N ASN A 265 -17.35 -3.14 -4.01
CA ASN A 265 -18.57 -2.70 -4.68
C ASN A 265 -19.50 -3.87 -4.98
N GLY A 266 -19.63 -4.79 -4.04
CA GLY A 266 -20.41 -6.03 -4.16
C GLY A 266 -19.53 -7.28 -4.24
N GLU A 267 -18.21 -7.13 -4.44
CA GLU A 267 -17.27 -8.26 -4.43
C GLU A 267 -17.32 -8.97 -3.07
N TYR A 268 -17.23 -10.30 -3.10
CA TYR A 268 -17.35 -11.15 -1.91
C TYR A 268 -18.64 -10.93 -1.09
N GLY A 269 -19.71 -10.35 -1.72
CA GLY A 269 -20.95 -9.97 -1.04
C GLY A 269 -20.81 -8.78 -0.08
N ARG A 270 -19.80 -7.95 -0.26
CA ARG A 270 -19.49 -6.80 0.61
C ARG A 270 -19.35 -5.52 -0.19
N GLU A 271 -19.75 -4.39 0.40
CA GLU A 271 -19.64 -3.07 -0.24
C GLU A 271 -19.39 -1.95 0.76
N GLY A 272 -18.88 -0.83 0.29
CA GLY A 272 -18.83 0.43 1.04
C GLY A 272 -17.48 0.75 1.68
N TYR A 273 -16.55 -0.20 1.79
CA TYR A 273 -15.28 -0.01 2.51
C TYR A 273 -14.10 -0.54 1.71
N PHE A 274 -12.90 -0.09 2.08
CA PHE A 274 -11.62 -0.55 1.52
C PHE A 274 -11.09 -1.73 2.32
N ILE A 275 -10.58 -2.75 1.65
CA ILE A 275 -9.98 -3.93 2.26
C ILE A 275 -9.00 -4.60 1.31
N GLY A 276 -7.98 -5.28 1.85
CA GLY A 276 -6.96 -5.98 1.07
C GLY A 276 -7.53 -7.11 0.24
N THR A 277 -7.51 -6.95 -1.09
CA THR A 277 -7.96 -7.95 -2.06
C THR A 277 -7.07 -7.97 -3.29
N PRO A 278 -6.83 -9.13 -3.93
CA PRO A 278 -6.16 -9.18 -5.22
C PRO A 278 -6.91 -8.29 -6.24
N SER A 279 -6.22 -7.30 -6.77
CA SER A 279 -6.83 -6.32 -7.67
C SER A 279 -5.92 -6.01 -8.84
N VAL A 280 -6.50 -5.83 -10.02
CA VAL A 280 -5.79 -5.38 -11.22
C VAL A 280 -5.51 -3.88 -11.05
N VAL A 281 -4.23 -3.54 -10.99
CA VAL A 281 -3.75 -2.16 -10.85
C VAL A 281 -3.12 -1.72 -12.17
N GLY A 282 -3.57 -0.60 -12.69
CA GLY A 282 -3.09 -0.03 -13.96
C GLY A 282 -3.10 1.50 -13.92
N SER A 283 -2.96 2.14 -15.07
CA SER A 283 -2.89 3.60 -15.18
C SER A 283 -4.15 4.33 -14.69
N ASN A 284 -5.28 3.64 -14.62
CA ASN A 284 -6.54 4.18 -14.09
C ASN A 284 -6.76 3.81 -12.60
N GLY A 285 -5.69 3.42 -11.89
CA GLY A 285 -5.78 2.96 -10.51
C GLY A 285 -6.24 1.50 -10.42
N ILE A 286 -7.23 1.21 -9.58
CA ILE A 286 -7.82 -0.14 -9.45
C ILE A 286 -8.83 -0.34 -10.58
N GLU A 287 -8.49 -1.18 -11.56
CA GLU A 287 -9.37 -1.43 -12.69
C GLU A 287 -10.41 -2.53 -12.41
N LYS A 288 -10.05 -3.49 -11.55
CA LYS A 288 -10.92 -4.62 -11.19
C LYS A 288 -10.43 -5.30 -9.92
N VAL A 289 -11.33 -5.63 -9.01
CA VAL A 289 -11.08 -6.61 -7.94
C VAL A 289 -11.18 -8.00 -8.52
N VAL A 290 -10.19 -8.84 -8.27
CA VAL A 290 -10.17 -10.24 -8.72
C VAL A 290 -10.84 -11.10 -7.65
N CYS A 291 -12.10 -11.46 -7.88
CA CYS A 291 -12.84 -12.30 -6.96
C CYS A 291 -12.34 -13.75 -7.03
N LEU A 292 -11.71 -14.22 -5.98
CA LEU A 292 -11.37 -15.62 -5.79
C LEU A 292 -12.61 -16.37 -5.27
N PRO A 293 -12.92 -17.57 -5.77
CA PRO A 293 -14.01 -18.39 -5.23
C PRO A 293 -13.60 -18.95 -3.86
N LEU A 294 -13.91 -18.23 -2.78
CA LEU A 294 -13.60 -18.63 -1.42
C LEU A 294 -14.48 -19.80 -0.97
N ASN A 295 -13.91 -20.74 -0.23
CA ASN A 295 -14.69 -21.73 0.51
C ASN A 295 -15.40 -21.07 1.72
N GLU A 296 -16.30 -21.79 2.36
CA GLU A 296 -17.10 -21.25 3.48
C GLU A 296 -16.25 -20.70 4.63
N ASN A 297 -15.15 -21.38 4.96
CA ASN A 297 -14.24 -20.95 6.03
C ASN A 297 -13.49 -19.66 5.66
N ASP A 298 -12.96 -19.56 4.45
CA ASP A 298 -12.23 -18.37 4.00
C ASP A 298 -13.19 -17.20 3.75
N GLN A 299 -14.42 -17.46 3.29
CA GLN A 299 -15.47 -16.45 3.22
C GLN A 299 -15.85 -15.92 4.61
N ALA A 300 -15.93 -16.79 5.61
CA ALA A 300 -16.19 -16.39 6.99
C ALA A 300 -15.07 -15.52 7.56
N LYS A 301 -13.78 -15.85 7.27
CA LYS A 301 -12.62 -15.02 7.63
C LYS A 301 -12.67 -13.65 6.96
N PHE A 302 -12.98 -13.61 5.66
CA PHE A 302 -13.14 -12.36 4.93
C PHE A 302 -14.23 -11.49 5.53
N ASN A 303 -15.39 -12.08 5.82
CA ASN A 303 -16.51 -11.40 6.45
C ASN A 303 -16.13 -10.82 7.82
N ASN A 304 -15.46 -11.60 8.66
CA ASN A 304 -14.98 -11.14 9.97
C ASN A 304 -14.01 -9.95 9.84
N SER A 305 -13.09 -10.03 8.90
CA SER A 305 -12.12 -8.96 8.61
C SER A 305 -12.83 -7.68 8.15
N PHE A 306 -13.77 -7.80 7.23
CA PHE A 306 -14.57 -6.68 6.74
C PHE A 306 -15.43 -6.05 7.84
N ASP A 307 -16.11 -6.86 8.66
CA ASP A 307 -16.97 -6.37 9.73
C ASP A 307 -16.15 -5.69 10.84
N THR A 308 -14.92 -6.14 11.09
CA THR A 308 -13.97 -5.48 12.02
C THR A 308 -13.62 -4.08 11.55
N LEU A 309 -13.27 -3.92 10.25
CA LEU A 309 -12.99 -2.62 9.64
C LEU A 309 -14.22 -1.71 9.68
N LYS A 310 -15.36 -2.22 9.22
CA LYS A 310 -16.63 -1.48 9.22
C LYS A 310 -16.95 -0.95 10.60
N LYS A 311 -16.93 -1.81 11.61
CA LYS A 311 -17.21 -1.42 12.99
C LYS A 311 -16.24 -0.33 13.48
N THR A 312 -14.95 -0.47 13.19
CA THR A 312 -13.95 0.52 13.61
C THR A 312 -14.21 1.88 12.96
N ILE A 313 -14.59 1.90 11.69
CA ILE A 313 -14.92 3.14 10.96
C ILE A 313 -16.19 3.77 11.52
N ASP A 314 -17.28 3.00 11.61
CA ASP A 314 -18.59 3.49 12.05
C ASP A 314 -18.53 4.03 13.49
N ASP A 315 -17.83 3.33 14.40
CA ASP A 315 -17.75 3.70 15.82
C ASP A 315 -16.82 4.90 16.10
N ASN A 316 -15.84 5.21 15.21
CA ASN A 316 -14.76 6.13 15.56
C ASN A 316 -14.59 7.32 14.62
N LEU A 317 -15.15 7.31 13.42
CA LEU A 317 -14.95 8.36 12.43
C LEU A 317 -16.17 9.24 12.19
N GLU A 318 -17.28 8.99 12.90
CA GLU A 318 -18.44 9.87 12.87
C GLU A 318 -18.04 11.30 13.27
N GLY A 319 -18.35 12.27 12.42
CA GLY A 319 -17.98 13.68 12.61
C GLY A 319 -16.54 14.05 12.17
N ILE A 320 -15.70 13.09 11.77
CA ILE A 320 -14.40 13.37 11.15
C ILE A 320 -14.53 13.44 9.63
N ILE A 321 -15.34 12.55 9.04
CA ILE A 321 -15.55 12.42 7.59
C ILE A 321 -17.03 12.63 7.24
#